data_a61ed130e6c2c142e6bc927042b73c39
#
_entry.id   a61ed130e6c2c142e6bc927042b73c39
#
_cell.length_a   1.000
_cell.length_b   1.000
_cell.length_c   1.000
_cell.angle_alpha   90.00
_cell.angle_beta   90.00
_cell.angle_gamma   90.00
#
_symmetry.space_group_name_H-M   'P 1'
#
loop_
_entity.id
_entity.type
_entity.pdbx_description
1 polymer ?
#
loop_
_entity_poly.entity_id
_entity_poly.type
_entity_poly.pdbx_seq_one_letter_code
_entity_poly.pdbx_strand_id
1 'polypeptide(L)'
;VFSLFFFLLLFLVIFFADDTDSGENNKDSSISQGGVTVSPEVLAHRPLIEKYGKEYGIEDYVSYILAIMQVESGGTAEDVMQSSESLGLPPNSLSTEESIKQGVKYFSELLTSAEQQGVDIDSVIQSYNYGGGFLNYVRSHGKKYTYELAEQFSKEKSGGQKADYPNP
;
A
#
# COMPACT_ATOMS: atom_id res chain seq x y z
N VAL A 1 0.87 -12.20 -23.95
CA VAL A 1 1.13 -13.29 -23.00
C VAL A 1 1.08 -12.65 -21.62
N PHE A 2 -0.08 -12.71 -20.94
CA PHE A 2 -0.24 -12.20 -19.59
C PHE A 2 0.41 -13.20 -18.63
N SER A 3 1.43 -12.75 -17.91
CA SER A 3 2.04 -13.52 -16.84
C SER A 3 1.09 -13.58 -15.66
N LEU A 4 0.71 -14.77 -15.28
CA LEU A 4 -0.13 -15.10 -14.13
C LEU A 4 0.75 -14.95 -12.88
N PHE A 5 0.63 -13.85 -12.15
CA PHE A 5 1.39 -13.63 -10.92
C PHE A 5 0.61 -14.14 -9.72
N PHE A 6 1.26 -15.05 -9.05
CA PHE A 6 0.83 -15.62 -7.78
C PHE A 6 1.31 -14.69 -6.66
N PHE A 7 0.43 -13.83 -6.15
CA PHE A 7 0.70 -13.05 -4.95
C PHE A 7 0.06 -13.70 -3.74
N LEU A 8 0.88 -14.15 -2.81
CA LEU A 8 0.44 -14.53 -1.47
C LEU A 8 0.29 -13.24 -0.67
N LEU A 9 -0.90 -12.69 -0.62
CA LEU A 9 -1.18 -11.47 0.15
C LEU A 9 -1.81 -11.81 1.49
N LEU A 10 -1.13 -11.35 2.53
CA LEU A 10 -1.62 -11.38 3.90
C LEU A 10 -2.68 -10.28 4.08
N PHE A 11 -3.77 -10.62 4.72
CA PHE A 11 -4.93 -9.75 4.96
C PHE A 11 -4.57 -8.43 5.65
N LEU A 12 -4.89 -7.30 5.02
CA LEU A 12 -4.98 -6.00 5.69
C LEU A 12 -6.44 -5.76 6.10
N VAL A 13 -6.78 -6.02 7.35
CA VAL A 13 -8.05 -5.59 7.93
C VAL A 13 -7.81 -4.26 8.64
N ILE A 14 -8.21 -3.16 8.01
CA ILE A 14 -8.25 -1.85 8.67
C ILE A 14 -9.54 -1.78 9.46
N PHE A 15 -9.48 -2.07 10.77
CA PHE A 15 -10.56 -1.76 11.70
C PHE A 15 -10.39 -0.33 12.20
N PHE A 16 -11.28 0.56 11.84
CA PHE A 16 -11.51 1.78 12.61
C PHE A 16 -12.26 1.37 13.89
N ALA A 17 -11.53 1.20 14.97
CA ALA A 17 -12.11 1.05 16.30
C ALA A 17 -12.06 2.40 16.99
N ASP A 18 -13.23 2.82 17.43
CA ASP A 18 -13.49 4.00 18.25
C ASP A 18 -12.73 3.92 19.58
N ASP A 19 -12.19 5.07 20.02
CA ASP A 19 -11.30 5.25 21.15
C ASP A 19 -12.02 5.01 22.48
N THR A 20 -11.61 4.03 23.29
CA THR A 20 -11.77 4.08 24.74
C THR A 20 -10.52 3.58 25.45
N ASP A 21 -9.91 4.54 26.12
CA ASP A 21 -8.80 4.50 27.05
C ASP A 21 -8.81 3.33 28.04
N SER A 22 -7.67 2.63 28.19
CA SER A 22 -7.13 2.26 29.51
C SER A 22 -5.69 1.70 29.36
N GLY A 23 -4.78 2.33 30.11
CA GLY A 23 -3.36 2.08 30.03
C GLY A 23 -2.91 0.71 30.54
N GLU A 24 -1.80 0.25 29.95
CA GLU A 24 -0.77 -0.48 30.68
C GLU A 24 0.56 -0.43 29.90
N ASN A 25 1.63 -0.16 30.64
CA ASN A 25 2.99 -0.06 30.13
C ASN A 25 3.50 -1.42 29.61
N ASN A 26 3.80 -1.47 28.30
CA ASN A 26 4.77 -2.43 27.81
C ASN A 26 5.62 -1.75 26.72
N LYS A 27 6.94 -1.71 26.94
CA LYS A 27 7.92 -1.22 25.99
C LYS A 27 8.05 -2.23 24.85
N ASP A 28 7.09 -2.23 23.96
CA ASP A 28 7.23 -2.84 22.64
C ASP A 28 7.39 -1.71 21.63
N SER A 29 8.45 -1.76 20.82
CA SER A 29 8.82 -0.70 19.87
C SER A 29 7.96 -0.73 18.61
N SER A 30 6.68 -1.06 18.73
CA SER A 30 5.70 -0.97 17.64
C SER A 30 4.90 0.33 17.75
N ILE A 31 4.80 1.05 16.64
CA ILE A 31 3.95 2.25 16.56
C ILE A 31 2.64 1.81 15.91
N SER A 32 1.53 1.97 16.65
CA SER A 32 0.19 1.79 16.09
C SER A 32 -0.29 3.14 15.56
N GLN A 33 -0.56 3.22 14.25
CA GLN A 33 -1.15 4.40 13.64
C GLN A 33 -2.25 3.93 12.69
N GLY A 34 -3.48 4.36 12.92
CA GLY A 34 -4.61 3.96 12.08
C GLY A 34 -4.97 2.47 12.13
N GLY A 35 -4.71 1.76 13.26
CA GLY A 35 -5.06 0.34 13.41
C GLY A 35 -4.05 -0.65 12.81
N VAL A 36 -3.00 -0.20 12.13
CA VAL A 36 -1.91 -1.06 11.63
C VAL A 36 -0.75 -1.04 12.62
N THR A 37 -0.40 -2.18 13.18
CA THR A 37 0.83 -2.34 13.96
C THR A 37 2.00 -2.53 13.01
N VAL A 38 2.95 -1.61 13.07
CA VAL A 38 4.17 -1.64 12.24
C VAL A 38 5.28 -2.33 13.01
N SER A 39 5.89 -3.35 12.42
CA SER A 39 6.95 -4.14 13.04
C SER A 39 8.28 -3.36 13.19
N PRO A 40 9.19 -3.78 14.09
CA PRO A 40 10.53 -3.20 14.20
C PRO A 40 11.33 -3.26 12.90
N GLU A 41 11.16 -4.32 12.10
CA GLU A 41 11.81 -4.52 10.81
C GLU A 41 11.39 -3.43 9.82
N VAL A 42 10.09 -3.15 9.74
CA VAL A 42 9.56 -2.04 8.90
C VAL A 42 10.04 -0.69 9.42
N LEU A 43 10.03 -0.48 10.75
CA LEU A 43 10.50 0.77 11.35
C LEU A 43 11.98 1.04 11.09
N ALA A 44 12.80 0.00 10.93
CA ALA A 44 14.22 0.16 10.56
C ALA A 44 14.40 0.85 9.20
N HIS A 45 13.42 0.77 8.31
CA HIS A 45 13.44 1.42 6.99
C HIS A 45 12.92 2.86 6.99
N ARG A 46 12.33 3.34 8.10
CA ARG A 46 11.78 4.71 8.21
C ARG A 46 12.73 5.81 7.71
N PRO A 47 14.05 5.82 8.06
CA PRO A 47 14.93 6.89 7.58
C PRO A 47 15.04 6.99 6.05
N LEU A 48 15.00 5.85 5.35
CA LEU A 48 15.00 5.84 3.87
C LEU A 48 13.65 6.30 3.31
N ILE A 49 12.55 5.90 3.92
CA ILE A 49 11.20 6.35 3.52
C ILE A 49 11.07 7.86 3.71
N GLU A 50 11.54 8.41 4.83
CA GLU A 50 11.56 9.86 5.09
C GLU A 50 12.44 10.61 4.09
N LYS A 51 13.64 10.07 3.76
CA LYS A 51 14.53 10.63 2.74
C LYS A 51 13.83 10.77 1.40
N TYR A 52 13.22 9.68 0.92
CA TYR A 52 12.55 9.68 -0.38
C TYR A 52 11.17 10.36 -0.33
N GLY A 53 10.47 10.31 0.80
CA GLY A 53 9.25 11.11 1.03
C GLY A 53 9.51 12.59 0.84
N LYS A 54 10.62 13.10 1.39
CA LYS A 54 11.06 14.49 1.18
C LYS A 54 11.49 14.76 -0.27
N GLU A 55 12.19 13.81 -0.91
CA GLU A 55 12.62 13.93 -2.32
C GLU A 55 11.41 14.10 -3.25
N TYR A 56 10.31 13.40 -2.97
CA TYR A 56 9.09 13.43 -3.79
C TYR A 56 7.98 14.33 -3.24
N GLY A 57 8.22 15.06 -2.14
CA GLY A 57 7.27 16.04 -1.57
C GLY A 57 6.03 15.39 -0.92
N ILE A 58 6.21 14.24 -0.31
CA ILE A 58 5.14 13.45 0.34
C ILE A 58 5.49 13.03 1.77
N GLU A 59 6.24 13.87 2.49
CA GLU A 59 6.69 13.58 3.86
C GLU A 59 5.53 13.36 4.85
N ASP A 60 4.38 13.94 4.60
CA ASP A 60 3.17 13.76 5.42
C ASP A 60 2.57 12.34 5.30
N TYR A 61 3.01 11.58 4.30
CA TYR A 61 2.48 10.24 4.01
C TYR A 61 3.41 9.09 4.46
N VAL A 62 4.48 9.36 5.19
CA VAL A 62 5.44 8.35 5.67
C VAL A 62 4.74 7.21 6.40
N SER A 63 3.75 7.50 7.23
CA SER A 63 3.01 6.48 7.98
C SER A 63 2.23 5.52 7.09
N TYR A 64 1.63 6.02 6.01
CA TYR A 64 0.94 5.18 5.03
C TYR A 64 1.92 4.27 4.27
N ILE A 65 3.09 4.79 3.92
CA ILE A 65 4.12 4.02 3.22
C ILE A 65 4.69 2.92 4.12
N LEU A 66 4.90 3.19 5.42
CA LEU A 66 5.27 2.17 6.39
C LEU A 66 4.20 1.07 6.52
N ALA A 67 2.92 1.45 6.54
CA ALA A 67 1.82 0.48 6.58
C ALA A 67 1.76 -0.37 5.30
N ILE A 68 1.99 0.22 4.13
CA ILE A 68 2.11 -0.51 2.86
C ILE A 68 3.28 -1.51 2.93
N MET A 69 4.48 -1.07 3.36
CA MET A 69 5.63 -1.97 3.51
C MET A 69 5.34 -3.13 4.47
N GLN A 70 4.58 -2.87 5.55
CA GLN A 70 4.17 -3.92 6.49
C GLN A 70 3.36 -5.01 5.79
N VAL A 71 2.48 -4.62 4.88
CA VAL A 71 1.65 -5.55 4.11
C VAL A 71 2.46 -6.26 3.03
N GLU A 72 3.32 -5.52 2.31
CA GLU A 72 4.07 -6.07 1.17
C GLU A 72 5.11 -7.12 1.58
N SER A 73 5.83 -6.89 2.67
CA SER A 73 6.93 -7.78 3.05
C SER A 73 7.20 -7.90 4.55
N GLY A 74 6.53 -7.11 5.39
CA GLY A 74 6.89 -6.97 6.80
C GLY A 74 8.30 -6.42 7.01
N GLY A 75 8.89 -5.77 6.00
CA GLY A 75 10.22 -5.18 6.05
C GLY A 75 11.39 -6.17 5.92
N THR A 76 11.14 -7.42 5.55
CA THR A 76 12.15 -8.50 5.60
C THR A 76 12.63 -8.99 4.23
N ALA A 77 11.94 -8.69 3.13
CA ALA A 77 12.38 -9.03 1.77
C ALA A 77 13.46 -8.06 1.27
N GLU A 78 14.21 -8.42 0.23
CA GLU A 78 15.08 -7.45 -0.47
C GLU A 78 14.26 -6.37 -1.17
N ASP A 79 13.25 -6.76 -1.94
CA ASP A 79 12.25 -5.85 -2.51
C ASP A 79 11.15 -5.57 -1.47
N VAL A 80 11.51 -4.79 -0.45
CA VAL A 80 10.67 -4.56 0.75
C VAL A 80 9.32 -3.89 0.46
N MET A 81 9.22 -3.12 -0.63
CA MET A 81 8.00 -2.46 -1.08
C MET A 81 7.30 -3.21 -2.21
N GLN A 82 7.82 -4.38 -2.63
CA GLN A 82 7.35 -5.16 -3.79
C GLN A 82 7.14 -4.28 -5.05
N SER A 83 8.05 -3.35 -5.26
CA SER A 83 7.91 -2.27 -6.25
C SER A 83 8.50 -2.59 -7.62
N SER A 84 9.18 -3.74 -7.79
CA SER A 84 9.77 -4.19 -9.06
C SER A 84 8.77 -4.18 -10.20
N GLU A 85 7.55 -4.64 -9.96
CA GLU A 85 6.50 -4.76 -10.98
C GLU A 85 6.03 -3.41 -11.51
N SER A 86 6.11 -2.35 -10.71
CA SER A 86 5.79 -0.98 -11.16
C SER A 86 6.75 -0.48 -12.25
N LEU A 87 7.94 -1.10 -12.36
CA LEU A 87 8.93 -0.87 -13.40
C LEU A 87 8.84 -1.91 -14.55
N GLY A 88 7.89 -2.84 -14.49
CA GLY A 88 7.80 -3.95 -15.44
C GLY A 88 8.92 -4.99 -15.29
N LEU A 89 9.57 -5.02 -14.13
CA LEU A 89 10.59 -6.01 -13.79
C LEU A 89 9.95 -7.26 -13.16
N PRO A 90 10.66 -8.41 -13.17
CA PRO A 90 10.23 -9.56 -12.39
C PRO A 90 10.12 -9.23 -10.89
N PRO A 91 9.24 -9.89 -10.13
CA PRO A 91 9.15 -9.71 -8.69
C PRO A 91 10.50 -9.93 -7.98
N ASN A 92 10.72 -9.19 -6.90
CA ASN A 92 11.94 -9.28 -6.08
C ASN A 92 13.24 -9.02 -6.88
N SER A 93 13.20 -8.10 -7.86
CA SER A 93 14.37 -7.74 -8.68
C SER A 93 15.15 -6.53 -8.16
N LEU A 94 14.59 -5.81 -7.16
CA LEU A 94 15.20 -4.61 -6.61
C LEU A 94 15.87 -4.91 -5.27
N SER A 95 17.00 -4.23 -5.03
CA SER A 95 17.60 -4.13 -3.71
C SER A 95 16.71 -3.30 -2.77
N THR A 96 16.92 -3.42 -1.46
CA THR A 96 16.11 -2.73 -0.45
C THR A 96 16.00 -1.22 -0.68
N GLU A 97 17.13 -0.53 -0.95
CA GLU A 97 17.08 0.93 -1.19
C GLU A 97 16.37 1.27 -2.50
N GLU A 98 16.64 0.53 -3.57
CA GLU A 98 15.96 0.71 -4.86
C GLU A 98 14.45 0.47 -4.75
N SER A 99 14.06 -0.57 -4.01
CA SER A 99 12.66 -0.89 -3.72
C SER A 99 11.97 0.24 -2.97
N ILE A 100 12.57 0.76 -1.90
CA ILE A 100 12.01 1.89 -1.13
C ILE A 100 11.89 3.12 -2.02
N LYS A 101 12.94 3.48 -2.75
CA LYS A 101 12.92 4.63 -3.64
C LYS A 101 11.79 4.52 -4.67
N GLN A 102 11.69 3.37 -5.33
CA GLN A 102 10.66 3.14 -6.34
C GLN A 102 9.26 3.09 -5.74
N GLY A 103 9.08 2.42 -4.60
CA GLY A 103 7.78 2.33 -3.92
C GLY A 103 7.27 3.70 -3.47
N VAL A 104 8.13 4.54 -2.89
CA VAL A 104 7.79 5.91 -2.49
C VAL A 104 7.45 6.78 -3.71
N LYS A 105 8.24 6.66 -4.78
CA LYS A 105 7.96 7.34 -6.06
C LYS A 105 6.61 6.94 -6.64
N TYR A 106 6.34 5.64 -6.72
CA TYR A 106 5.08 5.13 -7.24
C TYR A 106 3.88 5.61 -6.42
N PHE A 107 4.00 5.61 -5.08
CA PHE A 107 2.96 6.15 -4.21
C PHE A 107 2.75 7.66 -4.46
N SER A 108 3.80 8.45 -4.69
CA SER A 108 3.67 9.88 -5.03
C SER A 108 2.96 10.12 -6.36
N GLU A 109 3.19 9.26 -7.35
CA GLU A 109 2.51 9.30 -8.64
C GLU A 109 1.00 8.98 -8.50
N LEU A 110 0.67 7.99 -7.66
CA LEU A 110 -0.72 7.66 -7.34
C LEU A 110 -1.41 8.80 -6.59
N LEU A 111 -0.75 9.44 -5.61
CA LEU A 111 -1.27 10.62 -4.90
C LEU A 111 -1.60 11.75 -5.87
N THR A 112 -0.64 12.11 -6.73
CA THR A 112 -0.83 13.17 -7.74
C THR A 112 -2.01 12.85 -8.65
N SER A 113 -2.13 11.59 -9.09
CA SER A 113 -3.24 11.15 -9.92
C SER A 113 -4.59 11.21 -9.19
N ALA A 114 -4.62 10.84 -7.90
CA ALA A 114 -5.81 10.90 -7.08
C ALA A 114 -6.29 12.33 -6.84
N GLU A 115 -5.38 13.26 -6.54
CA GLU A 115 -5.67 14.68 -6.40
C GLU A 115 -6.30 15.26 -7.67
N GLN A 116 -5.71 15.00 -8.83
CA GLN A 116 -6.25 15.44 -10.12
C GLN A 116 -7.65 14.88 -10.42
N GLN A 117 -7.94 13.69 -9.92
CA GLN A 117 -9.22 13.02 -10.11
C GLN A 117 -10.24 13.34 -9.00
N GLY A 118 -9.81 13.95 -7.90
CA GLY A 118 -10.64 14.23 -6.72
C GLY A 118 -11.08 12.94 -6.01
N VAL A 119 -10.18 11.96 -5.92
CA VAL A 119 -10.38 10.64 -5.27
C VAL A 119 -9.67 10.64 -3.92
N ASP A 120 -10.18 9.89 -2.96
CA ASP A 120 -9.68 9.87 -1.58
C ASP A 120 -8.38 9.05 -1.40
N ILE A 121 -7.75 9.21 -0.22
CA ILE A 121 -6.48 8.56 0.13
C ILE A 121 -6.62 7.02 0.22
N ASP A 122 -7.76 6.51 0.67
CA ASP A 122 -7.98 5.07 0.77
C ASP A 122 -7.93 4.41 -0.62
N SER A 123 -8.41 5.12 -1.63
CA SER A 123 -8.27 4.70 -3.04
C SER A 123 -6.82 4.69 -3.51
N VAL A 124 -5.96 5.60 -3.01
CA VAL A 124 -4.52 5.60 -3.32
C VAL A 124 -3.85 4.37 -2.70
N ILE A 125 -4.13 4.08 -1.43
CA ILE A 125 -3.58 2.93 -0.71
C ILE A 125 -3.95 1.63 -1.45
N GLN A 126 -5.22 1.45 -1.79
CA GLN A 126 -5.67 0.28 -2.55
C GLN A 126 -5.06 0.22 -3.95
N SER A 127 -4.83 1.38 -4.58
CA SER A 127 -4.21 1.45 -5.91
C SER A 127 -2.74 1.07 -5.92
N TYR A 128 -2.05 1.15 -4.79
CA TYR A 128 -0.68 0.65 -4.70
C TYR A 128 -0.63 -0.84 -5.08
N ASN A 129 -1.61 -1.59 -4.64
CA ASN A 129 -1.75 -3.02 -4.92
C ASN A 129 -2.44 -3.29 -6.28
N TYR A 130 -3.55 -2.59 -6.55
CA TYR A 130 -4.38 -2.84 -7.75
C TYR A 130 -3.90 -2.13 -9.02
N GLY A 131 -2.91 -1.25 -8.89
CA GLY A 131 -2.47 -0.36 -9.96
C GLY A 131 -3.33 0.88 -10.13
N GLY A 132 -2.78 1.91 -10.79
CA GLY A 132 -3.45 3.21 -10.98
C GLY A 132 -4.80 3.17 -11.73
N GLY A 133 -5.11 2.05 -12.38
CA GLY A 133 -6.43 1.84 -13.01
C GLY A 133 -7.58 1.86 -12.01
N PHE A 134 -7.33 1.51 -10.75
CA PHE A 134 -8.33 1.56 -9.69
C PHE A 134 -8.79 2.98 -9.37
N LEU A 135 -7.89 3.98 -9.42
CA LEU A 135 -8.27 5.39 -9.24
C LEU A 135 -9.31 5.84 -10.27
N ASN A 136 -9.14 5.46 -11.55
CA ASN A 136 -10.11 5.76 -12.60
C ASN A 136 -11.45 5.09 -12.34
N TYR A 137 -11.43 3.87 -11.83
CA TYR A 137 -12.62 3.12 -11.48
C TYR A 137 -13.38 3.81 -10.35
N VAL A 138 -12.73 4.13 -9.25
CA VAL A 138 -13.33 4.85 -8.10
C VAL A 138 -13.86 6.22 -8.53
N ARG A 139 -13.12 6.96 -9.38
CA ARG A 139 -13.59 8.24 -9.92
C ARG A 139 -14.95 8.12 -10.63
N SER A 140 -15.15 7.05 -11.38
CA SER A 140 -16.41 6.84 -12.12
C SER A 140 -17.55 6.31 -11.23
N HIS A 141 -17.25 5.90 -9.98
CA HIS A 141 -18.21 5.30 -9.05
C HIS A 141 -18.41 6.12 -7.76
N GLY A 142 -18.22 7.43 -7.80
CA GLY A 142 -18.53 8.33 -6.69
C GLY A 142 -17.30 8.93 -5.96
N LYS A 143 -16.09 8.65 -6.43
CA LYS A 143 -14.82 9.25 -5.99
C LYS A 143 -14.39 8.90 -4.56
N LYS A 144 -15.01 7.91 -3.95
CA LYS A 144 -14.67 7.41 -2.62
C LYS A 144 -14.45 5.92 -2.66
N TYR A 145 -13.43 5.47 -1.94
CA TYR A 145 -13.18 4.06 -1.70
C TYR A 145 -14.36 3.43 -0.95
N THR A 146 -14.75 2.25 -1.37
CA THR A 146 -15.51 1.30 -0.56
C THR A 146 -14.99 -0.10 -0.80
N TYR A 147 -15.17 -0.97 0.18
CA TYR A 147 -14.81 -2.39 0.06
C TYR A 147 -15.51 -3.05 -1.15
N GLU A 148 -16.78 -2.72 -1.36
CA GLU A 148 -17.58 -3.27 -2.45
C GLU A 148 -17.03 -2.85 -3.82
N LEU A 149 -16.57 -1.60 -3.97
CA LEU A 149 -15.93 -1.13 -5.20
C LEU A 149 -14.62 -1.86 -5.48
N ALA A 150 -13.80 -2.09 -4.45
CA ALA A 150 -12.57 -2.82 -4.58
C ALA A 150 -12.83 -4.29 -4.96
N GLU A 151 -13.82 -4.93 -4.33
CA GLU A 151 -14.23 -6.29 -4.68
C GLU A 151 -14.77 -6.38 -6.11
N GLN A 152 -15.58 -5.43 -6.55
CA GLN A 152 -16.11 -5.39 -7.92
C GLN A 152 -14.99 -5.22 -8.94
N PHE A 153 -14.07 -4.28 -8.69
CA PHE A 153 -12.92 -4.07 -9.57
C PHE A 153 -12.07 -5.34 -9.68
N SER A 154 -11.79 -5.99 -8.57
CA SER A 154 -11.06 -7.25 -8.54
C SER A 154 -11.74 -8.33 -9.38
N LYS A 155 -13.06 -8.52 -9.21
CA LYS A 155 -13.85 -9.49 -9.99
C LYS A 155 -13.84 -9.19 -11.48
N GLU A 156 -13.98 -7.92 -11.87
CA GLU A 156 -13.95 -7.51 -13.27
C GLU A 156 -12.58 -7.76 -13.92
N LYS A 157 -11.50 -7.44 -13.19
CA LYS A 157 -10.12 -7.63 -13.68
C LYS A 157 -9.72 -9.11 -13.80
N SER A 158 -10.25 -9.95 -12.93
CA SER A 158 -10.01 -11.40 -12.96
C SER A 158 -10.88 -12.17 -13.97
N GLY A 159 -11.70 -11.49 -14.74
CA GLY A 159 -12.61 -12.13 -15.70
C GLY A 159 -13.76 -12.89 -15.02
N GLY A 160 -14.16 -12.47 -13.82
CA GLY A 160 -15.28 -13.07 -13.07
C GLY A 160 -14.91 -14.37 -12.35
N GLN A 161 -13.67 -14.83 -12.44
CA GLN A 161 -13.17 -15.85 -11.53
C GLN A 161 -13.02 -15.21 -10.16
N LYS A 162 -13.30 -15.99 -9.10
CA LYS A 162 -12.97 -15.56 -7.75
C LYS A 162 -11.45 -15.39 -7.75
N ALA A 163 -11.00 -14.17 -7.95
CA ALA A 163 -9.60 -13.95 -8.20
C ALA A 163 -8.84 -14.25 -6.92
N ASP A 164 -7.68 -14.81 -7.12
CA ASP A 164 -6.57 -14.68 -6.20
C ASP A 164 -6.06 -13.23 -6.12
N TYR A 165 -6.95 -12.24 -6.37
CA TYR A 165 -6.74 -10.89 -5.92
C TYR A 165 -6.96 -10.90 -4.43
N PRO A 166 -6.05 -10.36 -3.64
CA PRO A 166 -6.25 -10.25 -2.22
C PRO A 166 -7.59 -9.56 -1.98
N ASN A 167 -8.34 -10.09 -1.00
CA ASN A 167 -9.52 -9.38 -0.55
C ASN A 167 -9.09 -7.95 -0.19
N PRO A 168 -9.89 -6.95 -0.57
CA PRO A 168 -9.64 -5.58 -0.22
C PRO A 168 -9.54 -5.39 1.29
#